data_9dbcebc1b4e94117c5104b2add21af0c
#
_entry.id   9dbcebc1b4e94117c5104b2add21af0c
#
_cell.length_a   1.000
_cell.length_b   1.000
_cell.length_c   1.000
_cell.angle_alpha   90.00
_cell.angle_beta   90.00
_cell.angle_gamma   90.00
#
_symmetry.space_group_name_H-M   'P 1'
#
loop_
_entity.id
_entity.type
_entity.pdbx_description
1 polymer ?
#
loop_
_entity_poly.entity_id
_entity_poly.type
_entity_poly.pdbx_seq_one_letter_code
_entity_poly.pdbx_strand_id
1 'polypeptide(L)'
;MNSENELGNDLNNEEIVLKNYATNEEITYNKKDVEKWDKTLVWHPFTQMQEYEEGKPILIEKGEGNYLIDINGKRYFDGVSSVWCNFFGHSEDRIAKAISEQAFKIAHSTQLGCGNTTSAILAKRFADFAPKHLNKVFFSEDGAEAVEIAVKMAFEYCLLKDKKNNTNDNNNTNKDNDNNSNNNNEFKRTKFVSVKEGYHGDTVGAMSVGGSELFHGCFRPLLFDGYFAEAPYCYRCRHNPQFKDTDDRNEQGCNMQCLENIKKLISEKKDELFCVILEAGVMGSAGMIPYPKNYIEEVAKTCKEHDIILILDEIATFGRLGSAFFSEREELTNIEKPDIICMGKAITGGYLPLALTIATDEIYNEFLGTYGECKQLFHGHTYAGNQIICAASHATLDILENDKPFEKIGETINYLHKKLDNLKKLSKVGDVRKSGLMIAIEIVKDKETKEMYDYGDKVGYKITDKLLEKGIYIRPIANKLIYVLPLSLTKDEINFICEKTYEAIEESIKEKILY
;
A
#
# COMPACT_ATOMS: atom_id res chain seq x y z
N MET A 1 6.75 -43.14 11.46
CA MET A 1 6.97 -44.05 10.34
C MET A 1 5.69 -44.07 9.52
N ASN A 2 5.76 -43.78 8.25
CA ASN A 2 4.72 -43.70 7.20
C ASN A 2 3.88 -42.45 7.14
N SER A 3 4.44 -41.39 6.52
CA SER A 3 3.68 -40.32 5.89
C SER A 3 4.47 -39.66 4.73
N GLU A 4 5.31 -40.41 4.04
CA GLU A 4 6.20 -39.87 2.96
C GLU A 4 5.82 -40.34 1.52
N ASN A 5 4.61 -40.85 1.28
CA ASN A 5 4.31 -41.46 -0.03
C ASN A 5 2.93 -41.08 -0.65
N GLU A 6 2.40 -39.88 -0.47
CA GLU A 6 1.18 -39.45 -1.20
C GLU A 6 1.33 -38.18 -2.07
N LEU A 7 2.52 -37.66 -2.29
CA LEU A 7 2.73 -36.44 -3.10
C LEU A 7 3.21 -36.68 -4.54
N GLY A 8 3.05 -37.89 -5.06
CA GLY A 8 3.73 -38.28 -6.31
C GLY A 8 2.85 -38.79 -7.44
N ASN A 9 1.59 -38.30 -7.70
CA ASN A 9 0.85 -38.78 -8.88
C ASN A 9 -0.24 -37.87 -9.47
N ASP A 10 -0.32 -36.58 -9.17
CA ASP A 10 -1.44 -35.72 -9.66
C ASP A 10 -1.13 -34.84 -10.88
N LEU A 11 0.00 -35.00 -11.56
CA LEU A 11 0.39 -34.15 -12.71
C LEU A 11 -0.45 -34.36 -13.98
N ASN A 12 -1.35 -35.34 -14.03
CA ASN A 12 -2.20 -35.63 -15.20
C ASN A 12 -3.72 -35.55 -14.91
N ASN A 13 -4.13 -35.07 -13.75
CA ASN A 13 -5.56 -34.95 -13.48
C ASN A 13 -6.13 -33.73 -14.20
N GLU A 14 -7.03 -33.92 -15.17
CA GLU A 14 -7.76 -32.85 -15.88
C GLU A 14 -8.93 -32.28 -15.05
N GLU A 15 -9.03 -32.66 -13.79
CA GLU A 15 -10.17 -32.38 -12.91
C GLU A 15 -9.75 -31.55 -11.70
N ILE A 16 -10.62 -30.63 -11.29
CA ILE A 16 -10.58 -29.86 -10.03
C ILE A 16 -11.71 -30.35 -9.15
N VAL A 17 -11.40 -30.76 -7.94
CA VAL A 17 -12.37 -31.31 -6.99
C VAL A 17 -12.65 -30.26 -5.90
N LEU A 18 -13.92 -29.88 -5.74
CA LEU A 18 -14.39 -29.06 -4.63
C LEU A 18 -15.34 -29.86 -3.74
N LYS A 19 -15.21 -29.66 -2.44
CA LYS A 19 -16.11 -30.27 -1.47
C LYS A 19 -17.41 -29.45 -1.35
N ASN A 20 -18.56 -30.10 -1.49
CA ASN A 20 -19.85 -29.54 -1.09
C ASN A 20 -19.99 -29.64 0.43
N TYR A 21 -19.86 -28.53 1.13
CA TYR A 21 -19.89 -28.51 2.60
C TYR A 21 -21.28 -28.79 3.22
N ALA A 22 -22.37 -28.76 2.42
CA ALA A 22 -23.71 -29.12 2.87
C ALA A 22 -23.97 -30.63 2.81
N THR A 23 -23.51 -31.30 1.72
CA THR A 23 -23.75 -32.72 1.48
C THR A 23 -22.54 -33.60 1.81
N ASN A 24 -21.35 -33.00 1.99
CA ASN A 24 -20.03 -33.65 2.07
C ASN A 24 -19.64 -34.43 0.79
N GLU A 25 -20.32 -34.23 -0.31
CA GLU A 25 -19.98 -34.81 -1.60
C GLU A 25 -18.86 -34.05 -2.28
N GLU A 26 -18.08 -34.72 -3.10
CA GLU A 26 -17.10 -34.10 -3.98
C GLU A 26 -17.78 -33.70 -5.30
N ILE A 27 -17.52 -32.46 -5.73
CA ILE A 27 -17.98 -31.94 -7.02
C ILE A 27 -16.75 -31.76 -7.89
N THR A 28 -16.74 -32.42 -9.03
CA THR A 28 -15.61 -32.39 -9.97
C THR A 28 -15.90 -31.46 -11.15
N TYR A 29 -14.90 -30.62 -11.46
CA TYR A 29 -14.94 -29.69 -12.59
C TYR A 29 -13.77 -29.97 -13.53
N ASN A 30 -14.01 -29.90 -14.85
CA ASN A 30 -12.93 -30.00 -15.82
C ASN A 30 -12.08 -28.72 -15.81
N LYS A 31 -10.74 -28.83 -15.81
CA LYS A 31 -9.82 -27.69 -15.80
C LYS A 31 -10.07 -26.72 -16.96
N LYS A 32 -10.34 -27.21 -18.15
CA LYS A 32 -10.64 -26.36 -19.34
C LYS A 32 -11.91 -25.54 -19.17
N ASP A 33 -12.91 -26.09 -18.47
CA ASP A 33 -14.12 -25.34 -18.18
C ASP A 33 -13.86 -24.23 -17.16
N VAL A 34 -13.06 -24.52 -16.12
CA VAL A 34 -12.65 -23.50 -15.12
C VAL A 34 -11.83 -22.39 -15.77
N GLU A 35 -10.84 -22.72 -16.63
CA GLU A 35 -10.09 -21.74 -17.43
C GLU A 35 -11.01 -20.88 -18.30
N LYS A 36 -12.02 -21.51 -18.95
CA LYS A 36 -13.00 -20.78 -19.75
C LYS A 36 -13.86 -19.85 -18.90
N TRP A 37 -14.34 -20.29 -17.74
CA TRP A 37 -15.14 -19.47 -16.84
C TRP A 37 -14.35 -18.28 -16.30
N ASP A 38 -13.09 -18.50 -15.89
CA ASP A 38 -12.21 -17.43 -15.45
C ASP A 38 -12.05 -16.34 -16.53
N LYS A 39 -11.83 -16.72 -17.77
CA LYS A 39 -11.70 -15.81 -18.91
C LYS A 39 -12.98 -15.04 -19.24
N THR A 40 -14.15 -15.70 -19.13
CA THR A 40 -15.41 -15.17 -19.69
C THR A 40 -16.39 -14.64 -18.66
N LEU A 41 -16.25 -15.02 -17.38
CA LEU A 41 -17.16 -14.63 -16.31
C LEU A 41 -16.52 -13.74 -15.25
N VAL A 42 -15.20 -13.81 -15.08
CA VAL A 42 -14.48 -12.99 -14.10
C VAL A 42 -13.93 -11.74 -14.77
N TRP A 43 -14.33 -10.58 -14.26
CA TRP A 43 -13.73 -9.32 -14.70
C TRP A 43 -12.51 -9.00 -13.82
N HIS A 44 -11.32 -9.21 -14.38
CA HIS A 44 -10.06 -9.04 -13.66
C HIS A 44 -9.71 -7.57 -13.44
N PRO A 45 -9.30 -7.15 -12.22
CA PRO A 45 -8.92 -5.76 -11.93
C PRO A 45 -7.67 -5.34 -12.70
N PHE A 46 -7.63 -4.10 -13.17
CA PHE A 46 -6.51 -3.51 -13.93
C PHE A 46 -6.06 -4.35 -15.14
N THR A 47 -6.97 -5.07 -15.77
CA THR A 47 -6.65 -6.02 -16.85
C THR A 47 -7.37 -5.64 -18.13
N GLN A 48 -6.64 -5.62 -19.26
CA GLN A 48 -7.27 -5.54 -20.58
C GLN A 48 -7.87 -6.91 -20.91
N MET A 49 -9.19 -7.04 -20.71
CA MET A 49 -9.88 -8.33 -20.78
C MET A 49 -9.78 -8.99 -22.15
N GLN A 50 -9.81 -8.24 -23.27
CA GLN A 50 -9.66 -8.83 -24.59
C GLN A 50 -8.34 -9.62 -24.71
N GLU A 51 -7.25 -9.07 -24.23
CA GLU A 51 -5.95 -9.76 -24.27
C GLU A 51 -5.88 -10.93 -23.28
N TYR A 52 -6.56 -10.79 -22.13
CA TYR A 52 -6.65 -11.85 -21.15
C TYR A 52 -7.42 -13.06 -21.68
N GLU A 53 -8.55 -12.84 -22.36
CA GLU A 53 -9.36 -13.88 -22.99
C GLU A 53 -8.61 -14.62 -24.10
N GLU A 54 -7.82 -13.89 -24.91
CA GLU A 54 -7.00 -14.46 -25.99
C GLU A 54 -5.74 -15.16 -25.47
N GLY A 55 -5.27 -14.78 -24.27
CA GLY A 55 -4.04 -15.25 -23.65
C GLY A 55 -4.14 -16.62 -22.98
N LYS A 56 -3.10 -16.98 -22.26
CA LYS A 56 -3.02 -18.18 -21.40
C LYS A 56 -2.84 -17.74 -19.95
N PRO A 57 -3.92 -17.39 -19.25
CA PRO A 57 -3.84 -16.97 -17.86
C PRO A 57 -3.37 -18.11 -16.95
N ILE A 58 -2.77 -17.73 -15.83
CA ILE A 58 -2.37 -18.67 -14.81
C ILE A 58 -3.50 -18.74 -13.78
N LEU A 59 -4.01 -19.93 -13.54
CA LEU A 59 -5.00 -20.19 -12.50
C LEU A 59 -4.27 -20.78 -11.28
N ILE A 60 -4.24 -20.05 -10.18
CA ILE A 60 -3.62 -20.47 -8.94
C ILE A 60 -4.59 -21.33 -8.13
N GLU A 61 -4.13 -22.51 -7.72
CA GLU A 61 -4.89 -23.43 -6.89
C GLU A 61 -4.50 -23.36 -5.42
N LYS A 62 -3.21 -23.22 -5.14
CA LYS A 62 -2.68 -23.16 -3.76
C LYS A 62 -1.40 -22.35 -3.64
N GLY A 63 -0.99 -22.10 -2.40
CA GLY A 63 0.28 -21.47 -2.09
C GLY A 63 1.07 -22.29 -1.06
N GLU A 64 2.41 -22.21 -1.09
CA GLU A 64 3.30 -22.90 -0.15
C GLU A 64 4.57 -22.07 0.04
N GLY A 65 4.82 -21.63 1.27
CA GLY A 65 5.90 -20.70 1.54
C GLY A 65 5.79 -19.45 0.66
N ASN A 66 6.86 -19.07 -0.04
CA ASN A 66 6.86 -17.90 -0.92
C ASN A 66 6.44 -18.22 -2.36
N TYR A 67 5.75 -19.33 -2.58
CA TYR A 67 5.39 -19.80 -3.93
C TYR A 67 3.89 -19.95 -4.12
N LEU A 68 3.43 -19.54 -5.30
CA LEU A 68 2.12 -19.85 -5.87
C LEU A 68 2.23 -21.14 -6.69
N ILE A 69 1.19 -21.95 -6.69
CA ILE A 69 1.12 -23.21 -7.43
C ILE A 69 -0.15 -23.19 -8.27
N ASP A 70 0.00 -23.32 -9.59
CA ASP A 70 -1.12 -23.30 -10.51
C ASP A 70 -1.84 -24.67 -10.57
N ILE A 71 -2.99 -24.70 -11.26
CA ILE A 71 -3.81 -25.90 -11.44
C ILE A 71 -3.07 -27.06 -12.15
N ASN A 72 -1.91 -26.81 -12.76
CA ASN A 72 -1.05 -27.79 -13.40
C ASN A 72 0.12 -28.22 -12.52
N GLY A 73 0.20 -27.71 -11.29
CA GLY A 73 1.25 -28.02 -10.32
C GLY A 73 2.55 -27.24 -10.56
N LYS A 74 2.59 -26.30 -11.51
CA LYS A 74 3.77 -25.46 -11.73
C LYS A 74 3.90 -24.42 -10.61
N ARG A 75 5.10 -24.31 -10.07
CA ARG A 75 5.43 -23.39 -8.97
C ARG A 75 6.01 -22.09 -9.49
N TYR A 76 5.61 -20.98 -8.89
CA TYR A 76 6.10 -19.64 -9.18
C TYR A 76 6.41 -18.91 -7.88
N PHE A 77 7.63 -18.39 -7.76
CA PHE A 77 7.97 -17.49 -6.66
C PHE A 77 7.08 -16.25 -6.75
N ASP A 78 6.34 -15.93 -5.69
CA ASP A 78 5.45 -14.76 -5.62
C ASP A 78 6.24 -13.48 -5.34
N GLY A 79 6.81 -12.90 -6.39
CA GLY A 79 7.67 -11.71 -6.29
C GLY A 79 6.92 -10.42 -5.96
N VAL A 80 5.58 -10.44 -5.94
CA VAL A 80 4.75 -9.27 -5.57
C VAL A 80 3.94 -9.48 -4.29
N SER A 81 4.18 -10.59 -3.57
CA SER A 81 3.44 -10.92 -2.35
C SER A 81 1.92 -10.75 -2.54
N SER A 82 1.36 -11.31 -3.64
CA SER A 82 -0.06 -11.24 -4.00
C SER A 82 -0.64 -9.81 -3.91
N VAL A 83 0.00 -8.87 -4.61
CA VAL A 83 -0.26 -7.43 -4.57
C VAL A 83 0.02 -6.82 -3.19
N TRP A 84 1.23 -7.14 -2.67
CA TRP A 84 1.86 -6.51 -1.50
C TRP A 84 1.23 -6.88 -0.14
N CYS A 85 0.34 -7.86 -0.09
CA CYS A 85 -0.35 -8.25 1.15
C CYS A 85 0.28 -9.47 1.85
N ASN A 86 0.79 -10.46 1.12
CA ASN A 86 1.40 -11.64 1.72
C ASN A 86 2.68 -11.26 2.47
N PHE A 87 2.73 -11.55 3.79
CA PHE A 87 3.77 -11.04 4.67
C PHE A 87 4.78 -12.10 5.11
N PHE A 88 4.32 -13.33 5.36
CA PHE A 88 5.12 -14.42 5.88
C PHE A 88 5.21 -15.64 4.94
N GLY A 89 4.79 -15.48 3.69
CA GLY A 89 4.56 -16.57 2.77
C GLY A 89 3.10 -17.07 2.81
N HIS A 90 2.77 -17.93 1.87
CA HIS A 90 1.46 -18.58 1.79
C HIS A 90 1.38 -19.74 2.81
N SER A 91 0.17 -20.07 3.23
CA SER A 91 -0.11 -21.21 4.13
C SER A 91 0.61 -21.14 5.49
N GLU A 92 0.64 -19.94 6.11
CA GLU A 92 1.12 -19.78 7.49
C GLU A 92 0.09 -20.37 8.48
N ASP A 93 0.42 -21.51 9.04
CA ASP A 93 -0.47 -22.33 9.87
C ASP A 93 -1.06 -21.57 11.06
N ARG A 94 -0.26 -20.70 11.70
CA ARG A 94 -0.70 -19.93 12.89
C ARG A 94 -1.85 -19.00 12.56
N ILE A 95 -1.81 -18.34 11.39
CA ILE A 95 -2.87 -17.44 10.95
C ILE A 95 -4.09 -18.24 10.51
N ALA A 96 -3.90 -19.30 9.71
CA ALA A 96 -4.98 -20.16 9.27
C ALA A 96 -5.75 -20.78 10.44
N LYS A 97 -5.03 -21.23 11.48
CA LYS A 97 -5.61 -21.78 12.70
C LYS A 97 -6.41 -20.73 13.49
N ALA A 98 -5.87 -19.52 13.66
CA ALA A 98 -6.57 -18.45 14.36
C ALA A 98 -7.89 -18.06 13.68
N ILE A 99 -7.90 -17.99 12.34
CA ILE A 99 -9.09 -17.76 11.52
C ILE A 99 -10.12 -18.87 11.77
N SER A 100 -9.68 -20.13 11.63
CA SER A 100 -10.55 -21.30 11.78
C SER A 100 -11.17 -21.38 13.18
N GLU A 101 -10.37 -21.24 14.22
CA GLU A 101 -10.86 -21.26 15.60
C GLU A 101 -11.87 -20.13 15.90
N GLN A 102 -11.64 -18.94 15.36
CA GLN A 102 -12.55 -17.81 15.56
C GLN A 102 -13.84 -17.97 14.76
N ALA A 103 -13.80 -18.57 13.56
CA ALA A 103 -14.97 -18.81 12.73
C ALA A 103 -16.00 -19.74 13.41
N PHE A 104 -15.56 -20.71 14.21
CA PHE A 104 -16.44 -21.56 15.02
C PHE A 104 -17.07 -20.84 16.21
N LYS A 105 -16.56 -19.70 16.63
CA LYS A 105 -17.12 -18.94 17.77
C LYS A 105 -18.23 -18.01 17.34
N ILE A 106 -18.04 -17.26 16.26
CA ILE A 106 -19.01 -16.29 15.74
C ILE A 106 -18.65 -15.87 14.31
N ALA A 107 -19.64 -15.72 13.46
CA ALA A 107 -19.45 -15.20 12.11
C ALA A 107 -19.12 -13.68 12.13
N HIS A 108 -19.98 -12.89 12.78
CA HIS A 108 -19.85 -11.43 12.87
C HIS A 108 -20.76 -10.85 13.95
N SER A 109 -20.33 -9.77 14.60
CA SER A 109 -21.19 -8.82 15.30
C SER A 109 -20.80 -7.39 14.96
N THR A 110 -21.78 -6.55 14.71
CA THR A 110 -21.55 -5.14 14.35
C THR A 110 -20.89 -4.35 15.48
N GLN A 111 -20.13 -3.32 15.13
CA GLN A 111 -19.66 -2.29 16.06
C GLN A 111 -20.65 -1.10 16.21
N LEU A 112 -21.76 -1.10 15.45
CA LEU A 112 -22.81 -0.11 15.58
C LEU A 112 -23.64 -0.40 16.85
N GLY A 113 -23.36 0.32 17.92
CA GLY A 113 -24.06 0.21 19.19
C GLY A 113 -23.65 -0.97 20.10
N CYS A 114 -22.72 -1.83 19.65
CA CYS A 114 -22.09 -2.83 20.49
C CYS A 114 -20.61 -2.98 20.15
N GLY A 115 -19.83 -3.51 21.07
CA GLY A 115 -18.42 -3.84 20.85
C GLY A 115 -18.21 -5.35 20.85
N ASN A 116 -17.01 -5.79 20.45
CA ASN A 116 -16.59 -7.17 20.62
C ASN A 116 -15.16 -7.25 21.20
N THR A 117 -14.89 -8.34 21.92
CA THR A 117 -13.63 -8.51 22.64
C THR A 117 -12.43 -8.58 21.68
N THR A 118 -12.58 -9.24 20.53
CA THR A 118 -11.50 -9.45 19.57
C THR A 118 -11.02 -8.12 18.98
N SER A 119 -11.94 -7.28 18.50
CA SER A 119 -11.57 -5.97 17.97
C SER A 119 -11.05 -5.01 19.05
N ALA A 120 -11.63 -5.03 20.25
CA ALA A 120 -11.17 -4.17 21.34
C ALA A 120 -9.72 -4.49 21.77
N ILE A 121 -9.39 -5.78 21.88
CA ILE A 121 -8.01 -6.22 22.19
C ILE A 121 -7.08 -5.89 21.02
N LEU A 122 -7.52 -6.08 19.77
CA LEU A 122 -6.73 -5.74 18.60
C LEU A 122 -6.42 -4.23 18.54
N ALA A 123 -7.42 -3.38 18.79
CA ALA A 123 -7.24 -1.93 18.87
C ALA A 123 -6.20 -1.56 19.95
N LYS A 124 -6.27 -2.19 21.13
CA LYS A 124 -5.26 -1.98 22.19
C LYS A 124 -3.87 -2.40 21.73
N ARG A 125 -3.74 -3.56 21.08
CA ARG A 125 -2.43 -4.04 20.59
C ARG A 125 -1.86 -3.10 19.52
N PHE A 126 -2.65 -2.61 18.57
CA PHE A 126 -2.18 -1.63 17.60
C PHE A 126 -1.83 -0.29 18.25
N ALA A 127 -2.59 0.19 19.23
CA ALA A 127 -2.26 1.40 19.96
C ALA A 127 -0.95 1.28 20.78
N ASP A 128 -0.59 0.06 21.21
CA ASP A 128 0.69 -0.20 21.87
C ASP A 128 1.84 -0.38 20.87
N PHE A 129 1.55 -0.92 19.69
CA PHE A 129 2.52 -1.26 18.65
C PHE A 129 2.83 -0.06 17.72
N ALA A 130 1.85 0.81 17.48
CA ALA A 130 2.02 2.04 16.71
C ALA A 130 2.77 3.14 17.49
N PRO A 131 3.25 4.20 16.83
CA PRO A 131 3.78 5.38 17.50
C PRO A 131 2.82 5.88 18.59
N LYS A 132 3.29 6.03 19.82
CA LYS A 132 2.47 6.18 21.06
C LYS A 132 1.39 7.28 21.05
N HIS A 133 1.51 8.29 20.21
CA HIS A 133 0.51 9.36 20.10
C HIS A 133 -0.68 8.95 19.20
N LEU A 134 -0.54 7.86 18.44
CA LEU A 134 -1.57 7.30 17.57
C LEU A 134 -2.27 6.15 18.30
N ASN A 135 -3.42 6.41 18.88
CA ASN A 135 -4.06 5.49 19.83
C ASN A 135 -5.59 5.33 19.64
N LYS A 136 -6.18 5.96 18.62
CA LYS A 136 -7.60 5.83 18.29
C LYS A 136 -7.74 5.07 16.97
N VAL A 137 -8.22 3.84 17.05
CA VAL A 137 -8.26 2.89 15.94
C VAL A 137 -9.68 2.82 15.37
N PHE A 138 -9.82 3.12 14.09
CA PHE A 138 -11.03 2.90 13.31
C PHE A 138 -10.78 1.73 12.34
N PHE A 139 -11.71 0.76 12.32
CA PHE A 139 -11.61 -0.45 11.49
C PHE A 139 -12.35 -0.28 10.16
N SER A 140 -11.74 -0.76 9.08
CA SER A 140 -12.32 -0.92 7.75
C SER A 140 -11.80 -2.18 7.07
N GLU A 141 -12.25 -2.48 5.86
CA GLU A 141 -11.96 -3.73 5.18
C GLU A 141 -10.76 -3.60 4.22
N ASP A 142 -10.55 -2.44 3.58
CA ASP A 142 -9.43 -2.23 2.66
C ASP A 142 -8.76 -0.86 2.81
N GLY A 143 -7.62 -0.70 2.12
CA GLY A 143 -6.81 0.51 2.23
C GLY A 143 -7.47 1.77 1.69
N ALA A 144 -8.26 1.67 0.60
CA ALA A 144 -8.96 2.83 0.04
C ALA A 144 -10.00 3.37 1.03
N GLU A 145 -10.69 2.48 1.73
CA GLU A 145 -11.63 2.83 2.79
C GLU A 145 -10.93 3.49 3.98
N ALA A 146 -9.76 2.99 4.40
CA ALA A 146 -8.98 3.63 5.46
C ALA A 146 -8.57 5.07 5.08
N VAL A 147 -8.23 5.31 3.82
CA VAL A 147 -7.93 6.65 3.30
C VAL A 147 -9.19 7.53 3.27
N GLU A 148 -10.34 7.02 2.81
CA GLU A 148 -11.64 7.73 2.86
C GLU A 148 -11.96 8.19 4.27
N ILE A 149 -11.76 7.31 5.26
CA ILE A 149 -11.98 7.59 6.67
C ILE A 149 -11.01 8.67 7.17
N ALA A 150 -9.71 8.56 6.84
CA ALA A 150 -8.70 9.53 7.22
C ALA A 150 -8.98 10.93 6.68
N VAL A 151 -9.36 11.01 5.39
CA VAL A 151 -9.73 12.27 4.73
C VAL A 151 -10.96 12.91 5.39
N LYS A 152 -12.00 12.11 5.69
CA LYS A 152 -13.20 12.58 6.37
C LYS A 152 -12.91 13.01 7.81
N MET A 153 -12.08 12.24 8.56
CA MET A 153 -11.66 12.63 9.90
C MET A 153 -10.93 13.98 9.90
N ALA A 154 -9.95 14.14 9.01
CA ALA A 154 -9.18 15.38 8.90
C ALA A 154 -10.06 16.59 8.55
N PHE A 155 -10.95 16.41 7.56
CA PHE A 155 -11.87 17.47 7.14
C PHE A 155 -12.83 17.88 8.27
N GLU A 156 -13.52 16.92 8.89
CA GLU A 156 -14.50 17.19 9.94
C GLU A 156 -13.85 17.72 11.21
N TYR A 157 -12.65 17.24 11.58
CA TYR A 157 -11.86 17.81 12.67
C TYR A 157 -11.60 19.30 12.46
N CYS A 158 -11.12 19.71 11.27
CA CYS A 158 -10.91 21.12 10.97
C CYS A 158 -12.21 21.94 11.03
N LEU A 159 -13.31 21.39 10.53
CA LEU A 159 -14.62 22.03 10.56
C LEU A 159 -15.11 22.24 12.01
N LEU A 160 -14.97 21.23 12.88
CA LEU A 160 -15.37 21.30 14.29
C LEU A 160 -14.51 22.29 15.07
N LYS A 161 -13.20 22.29 14.84
CA LYS A 161 -12.22 23.20 15.47
C LYS A 161 -12.50 24.66 15.09
N ASP A 162 -12.75 24.95 13.81
CA ASP A 162 -13.08 26.31 13.35
C ASP A 162 -14.41 26.82 13.93
N LYS A 163 -15.44 25.98 14.01
CA LYS A 163 -16.72 26.33 14.66
C LYS A 163 -16.55 26.71 16.13
N LYS A 164 -15.70 25.97 16.88
CA LYS A 164 -15.41 26.20 18.30
C LYS A 164 -14.68 27.54 18.48
N ASN A 165 -13.72 27.87 17.65
CA ASN A 165 -12.98 29.12 17.70
C ASN A 165 -13.91 30.32 17.43
N ASN A 166 -14.74 30.24 16.40
CA ASN A 166 -15.71 31.30 16.05
C ASN A 166 -16.74 31.55 17.16
N THR A 167 -17.16 30.52 17.92
CA THR A 167 -18.09 30.70 19.05
C THR A 167 -17.42 31.34 20.26
N ASN A 168 -16.15 31.06 20.52
CA ASN A 168 -15.38 31.66 21.61
C ASN A 168 -15.08 33.13 21.37
N ASP A 169 -14.76 33.54 20.14
CA ASP A 169 -14.52 34.93 19.75
C ASP A 169 -15.78 35.78 19.89
N ASN A 170 -16.96 35.26 19.53
CA ASN A 170 -18.23 35.94 19.67
C ASN A 170 -18.68 36.14 21.15
N ASN A 171 -18.19 35.32 22.06
CA ASN A 171 -18.45 35.45 23.49
C ASN A 171 -17.53 36.48 24.17
N ASN A 172 -16.39 36.83 23.57
CA ASN A 172 -15.43 37.79 24.10
C ASN A 172 -15.62 39.23 23.59
N THR A 173 -16.41 39.46 22.54
CA THR A 173 -16.75 40.79 22.06
C THR A 173 -18.00 41.30 22.77
N ASN A 174 -17.85 42.30 23.61
CA ASN A 174 -18.96 43.05 24.23
C ASN A 174 -19.96 43.48 23.16
N LYS A 175 -21.23 43.19 23.44
CA LYS A 175 -22.39 43.55 22.61
C LYS A 175 -22.45 45.04 22.40
N ASP A 176 -21.84 45.56 21.36
CA ASP A 176 -22.26 46.80 20.73
C ASP A 176 -23.13 46.45 19.52
N ASN A 177 -24.38 46.96 19.59
CA ASN A 177 -25.46 46.70 18.64
C ASN A 177 -25.10 47.25 17.25
N ASP A 178 -24.59 46.39 16.38
CA ASP A 178 -24.70 46.64 14.93
C ASP A 178 -25.35 45.42 14.25
N ASN A 179 -26.64 45.56 13.99
CA ASN A 179 -27.53 44.59 13.34
C ASN A 179 -27.26 44.43 11.84
N ASN A 180 -26.00 44.43 11.39
CA ASN A 180 -25.72 44.30 9.96
C ASN A 180 -24.38 43.63 9.63
N SER A 181 -24.03 42.58 10.35
CA SER A 181 -22.93 41.70 9.90
C SER A 181 -23.50 40.32 9.55
N ASN A 182 -23.85 40.13 8.29
CA ASN A 182 -23.88 38.81 7.63
C ASN A 182 -22.44 38.29 7.62
N ASN A 183 -21.88 37.94 8.78
CA ASN A 183 -20.63 37.17 8.89
C ASN A 183 -20.96 35.72 8.57
N ASN A 184 -21.22 35.43 7.28
CA ASN A 184 -21.04 34.12 6.71
C ASN A 184 -19.53 33.85 6.69
N ASN A 185 -18.93 33.50 7.85
CA ASN A 185 -17.62 32.91 7.90
C ASN A 185 -17.76 31.51 7.28
N GLU A 186 -17.69 31.44 5.96
CA GLU A 186 -17.70 30.19 5.21
C GLU A 186 -16.45 29.42 5.56
N PHE A 187 -16.59 28.14 5.90
CA PHE A 187 -15.45 27.24 6.17
C PHE A 187 -14.58 27.15 4.90
N LYS A 188 -13.30 27.51 5.00
CA LYS A 188 -12.41 27.65 3.84
C LYS A 188 -11.51 26.44 3.62
N ARG A 189 -11.24 25.62 4.66
CA ARG A 189 -10.32 24.48 4.60
C ARG A 189 -10.96 23.28 3.87
N THR A 190 -11.16 23.41 2.57
CA THR A 190 -11.83 22.39 1.73
C THR A 190 -10.87 21.68 0.78
N LYS A 191 -9.59 22.01 0.82
CA LYS A 191 -8.55 21.47 -0.08
C LYS A 191 -7.51 20.66 0.70
N PHE A 192 -6.81 19.80 -0.02
CA PHE A 192 -5.69 19.00 0.47
C PHE A 192 -4.44 19.27 -0.37
N VAL A 193 -3.28 18.82 0.12
CA VAL A 193 -2.06 18.67 -0.67
C VAL A 193 -1.67 17.21 -0.74
N SER A 194 -1.33 16.75 -1.93
CA SER A 194 -0.72 15.44 -2.18
C SER A 194 0.41 15.59 -3.21
N VAL A 195 0.98 14.49 -3.69
CA VAL A 195 2.03 14.49 -4.73
C VAL A 195 1.50 13.85 -6.02
N LYS A 196 1.97 14.36 -7.16
CA LYS A 196 1.72 13.74 -8.46
C LYS A 196 2.23 12.31 -8.45
N GLU A 197 1.56 11.41 -9.15
CA GLU A 197 1.84 9.96 -9.19
C GLU A 197 1.59 9.23 -7.85
N GLY A 198 1.15 9.91 -6.78
CA GLY A 198 0.73 9.27 -5.54
C GLY A 198 -0.50 8.39 -5.75
N TYR A 199 -0.60 7.30 -4.97
CA TYR A 199 -1.72 6.37 -5.04
C TYR A 199 -2.22 6.01 -3.64
N HIS A 200 -3.52 6.16 -3.43
CA HIS A 200 -4.15 5.95 -2.13
C HIS A 200 -5.37 5.01 -2.19
N GLY A 201 -5.67 4.45 -3.36
CA GLY A 201 -6.82 3.56 -3.60
C GLY A 201 -7.69 4.01 -4.77
N ASP A 202 -8.74 3.24 -5.05
CA ASP A 202 -9.59 3.41 -6.24
C ASP A 202 -11.04 3.82 -5.92
N THR A 203 -11.39 4.09 -4.66
CA THR A 203 -12.64 4.77 -4.32
C THR A 203 -12.58 6.25 -4.70
N VAL A 204 -13.73 6.89 -4.89
CA VAL A 204 -13.77 8.29 -5.37
C VAL A 204 -12.96 9.24 -4.49
N GLY A 205 -13.06 9.14 -3.16
CA GLY A 205 -12.28 9.98 -2.26
C GLY A 205 -10.79 9.64 -2.25
N ALA A 206 -10.43 8.36 -2.26
CA ALA A 206 -9.04 7.93 -2.35
C ALA A 206 -8.40 8.35 -3.69
N MET A 207 -9.12 8.21 -4.82
CA MET A 207 -8.68 8.73 -6.12
C MET A 207 -8.52 10.25 -6.12
N SER A 208 -9.40 10.97 -5.42
CA SER A 208 -9.35 12.44 -5.36
C SER A 208 -8.05 12.94 -4.76
N VAL A 209 -7.53 12.25 -3.72
CA VAL A 209 -6.25 12.57 -3.10
C VAL A 209 -5.06 11.87 -3.77
N GLY A 210 -5.32 10.95 -4.70
CA GLY A 210 -4.32 10.30 -5.53
C GLY A 210 -3.91 11.15 -6.75
N GLY A 211 -2.61 11.16 -7.09
CA GLY A 211 -2.05 11.94 -8.19
C GLY A 211 -1.77 11.18 -9.46
N SER A 212 -2.21 9.90 -9.57
CA SER A 212 -1.90 9.04 -10.71
C SER A 212 -2.77 9.34 -11.92
N GLU A 213 -2.16 9.92 -12.97
CA GLU A 213 -2.85 10.14 -14.25
C GLU A 213 -3.17 8.84 -14.98
N LEU A 214 -2.27 7.86 -14.90
CA LEU A 214 -2.43 6.57 -15.57
C LEU A 214 -3.67 5.81 -15.10
N PHE A 215 -3.94 5.82 -13.78
CA PHE A 215 -5.03 5.04 -13.20
C PHE A 215 -6.33 5.85 -13.07
N HIS A 216 -6.21 7.14 -12.76
CA HIS A 216 -7.35 7.95 -12.33
C HIS A 216 -7.76 9.04 -13.33
N GLY A 217 -6.99 9.26 -14.40
CA GLY A 217 -7.21 10.37 -15.35
C GLY A 217 -8.62 10.37 -15.96
N CYS A 218 -9.18 9.20 -16.31
CA CYS A 218 -10.54 9.10 -16.86
C CYS A 218 -11.65 9.41 -15.84
N PHE A 219 -11.36 9.33 -14.54
CA PHE A 219 -12.33 9.58 -13.46
C PHE A 219 -12.29 11.02 -12.93
N ARG A 220 -11.41 11.89 -13.43
CA ARG A 220 -11.29 13.29 -12.96
C ARG A 220 -12.62 14.03 -12.78
N PRO A 221 -13.63 13.87 -13.66
CA PRO A 221 -14.91 14.58 -13.47
C PRO A 221 -15.70 14.15 -12.21
N LEU A 222 -15.36 13.05 -11.58
CA LEU A 222 -15.98 12.55 -10.35
C LEU A 222 -15.24 12.99 -9.08
N LEU A 223 -14.02 13.56 -9.21
CA LEU A 223 -13.11 13.79 -8.10
C LEU A 223 -13.28 15.20 -7.55
N PHE A 224 -13.07 15.36 -6.24
CA PHE A 224 -12.98 16.68 -5.64
C PHE A 224 -11.55 17.25 -5.75
N ASP A 225 -11.46 18.58 -5.75
CA ASP A 225 -10.22 19.30 -6.05
C ASP A 225 -9.26 19.38 -4.86
N GLY A 226 -7.97 19.34 -5.18
CA GLY A 226 -6.86 19.59 -4.27
C GLY A 226 -5.62 20.07 -5.01
N TYR A 227 -4.53 20.19 -4.30
CA TYR A 227 -3.24 20.62 -4.83
C TYR A 227 -2.25 19.47 -4.90
N PHE A 228 -1.54 19.35 -6.02
CA PHE A 228 -0.56 18.30 -6.24
C PHE A 228 0.83 18.88 -6.43
N ALA A 229 1.71 18.62 -5.45
CA ALA A 229 3.12 18.92 -5.57
C ALA A 229 3.82 17.97 -6.57
N GLU A 230 5.00 18.33 -6.99
CA GLU A 230 5.84 17.49 -7.86
C GLU A 230 6.30 16.23 -7.10
N ALA A 231 6.22 15.08 -7.78
CA ALA A 231 6.76 13.83 -7.24
C ALA A 231 8.27 13.91 -7.03
N PRO A 232 8.82 13.45 -5.91
CA PRO A 232 10.26 13.48 -5.64
C PRO A 232 11.02 12.35 -6.38
N TYR A 233 10.89 12.30 -7.70
CA TYR A 233 11.44 11.24 -8.55
C TYR A 233 12.90 11.54 -8.95
N CYS A 234 13.87 11.10 -8.14
CA CYS A 234 15.26 11.47 -8.30
C CYS A 234 15.87 11.01 -9.64
N TYR A 235 15.63 9.78 -10.09
CA TYR A 235 16.12 9.31 -11.38
C TYR A 235 15.65 10.18 -12.55
N ARG A 236 14.43 10.72 -12.50
CA ARG A 236 13.84 11.60 -13.52
C ARG A 236 13.67 13.04 -13.02
N CYS A 237 14.58 13.47 -12.11
CA CYS A 237 14.51 14.79 -11.51
C CYS A 237 14.80 15.89 -12.53
N ARG A 238 13.83 16.76 -12.80
CA ARG A 238 14.01 17.90 -13.70
C ARG A 238 14.96 18.98 -13.17
N HIS A 239 15.15 19.01 -11.85
CA HIS A 239 16.06 19.97 -11.19
C HIS A 239 17.51 19.47 -11.15
N ASN A 240 17.70 18.16 -11.26
CA ASN A 240 18.99 17.48 -11.27
C ASN A 240 19.05 16.44 -12.40
N PRO A 241 18.98 16.86 -13.68
CA PRO A 241 18.93 15.95 -14.83
C PRO A 241 20.19 15.10 -14.98
N GLN A 242 21.31 15.51 -14.34
CA GLN A 242 22.57 14.79 -14.33
C GLN A 242 22.57 13.49 -13.51
N PHE A 243 21.61 13.29 -12.61
CA PHE A 243 21.50 12.04 -11.85
C PHE A 243 21.31 10.86 -12.80
N LYS A 244 22.18 9.85 -12.69
CA LYS A 244 22.12 8.65 -13.55
C LYS A 244 21.23 7.56 -12.98
N ASP A 245 21.07 7.53 -11.67
CA ASP A 245 20.14 6.67 -10.95
C ASP A 245 19.60 7.37 -9.69
N THR A 246 18.75 6.67 -8.94
CA THR A 246 18.17 7.20 -7.71
C THR A 246 19.21 7.43 -6.62
N ASP A 247 20.30 6.67 -6.60
CA ASP A 247 21.34 6.76 -5.55
C ASP A 247 22.25 7.99 -5.74
N ASP A 248 22.40 8.51 -6.95
CA ASP A 248 23.20 9.71 -7.29
C ASP A 248 22.82 10.94 -6.46
N ARG A 249 21.60 11.04 -6.00
CA ARG A 249 21.13 12.13 -5.12
C ARG A 249 21.97 12.30 -3.85
N ASN A 250 22.54 11.20 -3.35
CA ASN A 250 23.34 11.19 -2.13
C ASN A 250 24.80 11.59 -2.42
N GLU A 251 25.31 11.30 -3.62
CA GLU A 251 26.70 11.51 -4.01
C GLU A 251 26.92 12.88 -4.67
N GLN A 252 25.97 13.36 -5.45
CA GLN A 252 26.11 14.57 -6.27
C GLN A 252 25.52 15.84 -5.64
N GLY A 253 24.97 15.75 -4.44
CA GLY A 253 24.39 16.88 -3.71
C GLY A 253 23.05 17.33 -4.30
N CYS A 254 21.94 16.87 -3.73
CA CYS A 254 20.59 17.28 -4.10
C CYS A 254 20.21 18.59 -3.39
N ASN A 255 19.74 19.60 -4.14
CA ASN A 255 19.24 20.87 -3.59
C ASN A 255 17.82 20.78 -3.01
N MET A 256 17.21 19.60 -2.98
CA MET A 256 15.86 19.34 -2.43
C MET A 256 14.76 20.28 -2.96
N GLN A 257 14.84 20.69 -4.23
CA GLN A 257 13.89 21.64 -4.82
C GLN A 257 12.44 21.09 -4.81
N CYS A 258 12.25 19.79 -4.93
CA CYS A 258 10.94 19.15 -4.79
C CYS A 258 10.35 19.35 -3.37
N LEU A 259 11.20 19.32 -2.34
CA LEU A 259 10.79 19.63 -0.96
C LEU A 259 10.42 21.10 -0.80
N GLU A 260 11.26 22.02 -1.28
CA GLU A 260 10.96 23.44 -1.21
C GLU A 260 9.65 23.79 -1.94
N ASN A 261 9.37 23.12 -3.06
CA ASN A 261 8.13 23.34 -3.83
C ASN A 261 6.88 22.91 -3.03
N ILE A 262 6.89 21.75 -2.36
CA ILE A 262 5.75 21.33 -1.54
C ILE A 262 5.59 22.20 -0.29
N LYS A 263 6.67 22.56 0.41
CA LYS A 263 6.64 23.46 1.58
C LYS A 263 6.05 24.82 1.21
N LYS A 264 6.49 25.39 0.08
CA LYS A 264 5.95 26.64 -0.45
C LYS A 264 4.45 26.51 -0.75
N LEU A 265 4.03 25.43 -1.43
CA LEU A 265 2.62 25.19 -1.75
C LEU A 265 1.76 25.10 -0.49
N ILE A 266 2.20 24.38 0.54
CA ILE A 266 1.54 24.26 1.84
C ILE A 266 1.39 25.65 2.48
N SER A 267 2.50 26.42 2.56
CA SER A 267 2.50 27.75 3.19
C SER A 267 1.62 28.76 2.45
N GLU A 268 1.62 28.76 1.11
CA GLU A 268 0.80 29.65 0.30
C GLU A 268 -0.70 29.34 0.36
N LYS A 269 -1.04 28.06 0.59
CA LYS A 269 -2.41 27.55 0.57
C LYS A 269 -2.96 27.19 1.95
N LYS A 270 -2.23 27.44 3.02
CA LYS A 270 -2.54 27.06 4.40
C LYS A 270 -3.97 27.31 4.85
N ASP A 271 -4.57 28.42 4.41
CA ASP A 271 -5.93 28.83 4.82
C ASP A 271 -7.03 28.04 4.09
N GLU A 272 -6.67 27.31 3.03
CA GLU A 272 -7.57 26.48 2.24
C GLU A 272 -7.42 24.98 2.59
N LEU A 273 -6.34 24.59 3.29
CA LEU A 273 -5.95 23.20 3.50
C LEU A 273 -6.51 22.60 4.79
N PHE A 274 -7.14 21.43 4.67
CA PHE A 274 -7.46 20.60 5.83
C PHE A 274 -6.42 19.51 6.08
N CYS A 275 -5.74 18.98 5.05
CA CYS A 275 -4.66 18.00 5.23
C CYS A 275 -3.60 18.02 4.13
N VAL A 276 -2.49 17.38 4.46
CA VAL A 276 -1.50 16.83 3.51
C VAL A 276 -1.54 15.33 3.63
N ILE A 277 -1.53 14.60 2.51
CA ILE A 277 -1.48 13.13 2.49
C ILE A 277 -0.32 12.66 1.62
N LEU A 278 0.49 11.72 2.16
CA LEU A 278 1.64 11.12 1.50
C LEU A 278 1.69 9.62 1.76
N GLU A 279 2.16 8.84 0.78
CA GLU A 279 2.60 7.47 1.03
C GLU A 279 3.85 7.49 1.94
N ALA A 280 3.97 6.57 2.88
CA ALA A 280 5.05 6.60 3.86
C ALA A 280 6.36 6.00 3.30
N GLY A 281 7.36 6.82 3.08
CA GLY A 281 8.71 6.41 2.69
C GLY A 281 8.91 6.03 1.23
N VAL A 282 7.90 5.49 0.56
CA VAL A 282 7.98 5.03 -0.85
C VAL A 282 6.64 5.23 -1.55
N MET A 283 6.67 5.85 -2.70
CA MET A 283 5.52 5.92 -3.61
C MET A 283 5.45 4.59 -4.39
N GLY A 284 4.57 3.69 -3.95
CA GLY A 284 4.53 2.32 -4.46
C GLY A 284 4.11 2.24 -5.91
N SER A 285 2.90 2.67 -6.23
CA SER A 285 2.29 2.54 -7.57
C SER A 285 2.94 3.45 -8.62
N ALA A 286 3.68 4.48 -8.20
CA ALA A 286 4.52 5.28 -9.09
C ALA A 286 5.76 4.51 -9.62
N GLY A 287 6.04 3.34 -9.02
CA GLY A 287 7.18 2.48 -9.36
C GLY A 287 8.24 2.46 -8.28
N MET A 288 7.83 2.30 -7.03
CA MET A 288 8.70 2.22 -5.86
C MET A 288 9.68 3.39 -5.75
N ILE A 289 9.16 4.61 -5.85
CA ILE A 289 9.96 5.84 -5.79
C ILE A 289 10.21 6.18 -4.32
N PRO A 290 11.45 6.06 -3.81
CA PRO A 290 11.75 6.42 -2.43
C PRO A 290 11.83 7.95 -2.28
N TYR A 291 11.24 8.46 -1.21
CA TYR A 291 11.43 9.87 -0.87
C TYR A 291 12.90 10.18 -0.56
N PRO A 292 13.40 11.39 -0.89
CA PRO A 292 14.68 11.86 -0.41
C PRO A 292 14.74 11.88 1.13
N LYS A 293 15.93 11.73 1.68
CA LYS A 293 16.13 11.82 3.13
C LYS A 293 15.54 13.13 3.69
N ASN A 294 14.87 13.05 4.83
CA ASN A 294 14.22 14.17 5.54
C ASN A 294 13.03 14.82 4.79
N TYR A 295 12.60 14.30 3.62
CA TYR A 295 11.50 14.92 2.88
C TYR A 295 10.19 14.93 3.68
N ILE A 296 9.78 13.77 4.18
CA ILE A 296 8.52 13.63 4.94
C ILE A 296 8.62 14.37 6.28
N GLU A 297 9.79 14.34 6.94
CA GLU A 297 10.07 15.07 8.18
C GLU A 297 9.86 16.59 8.02
N GLU A 298 10.44 17.16 6.98
CA GLU A 298 10.31 18.59 6.72
C GLU A 298 8.87 18.99 6.30
N VAL A 299 8.17 18.13 5.57
CA VAL A 299 6.74 18.33 5.28
C VAL A 299 5.94 18.28 6.57
N ALA A 300 6.20 17.33 7.47
CA ALA A 300 5.53 17.22 8.77
C ALA A 300 5.71 18.47 9.63
N LYS A 301 6.94 19.01 9.70
CA LYS A 301 7.22 20.29 10.38
C LYS A 301 6.39 21.43 9.78
N THR A 302 6.35 21.54 8.46
CA THR A 302 5.58 22.58 7.77
C THR A 302 4.08 22.45 8.04
N CYS A 303 3.54 21.24 8.05
CA CYS A 303 2.14 20.99 8.41
C CYS A 303 1.83 21.47 9.83
N LYS A 304 2.69 21.12 10.79
CA LYS A 304 2.55 21.53 12.20
C LYS A 304 2.62 23.05 12.38
N GLU A 305 3.57 23.73 11.71
CA GLU A 305 3.70 25.19 11.72
C GLU A 305 2.43 25.91 11.27
N HIS A 306 1.63 25.28 10.42
CA HIS A 306 0.41 25.86 9.84
C HIS A 306 -0.89 25.21 10.33
N ASP A 307 -0.86 24.35 11.35
CA ASP A 307 -2.03 23.65 11.91
C ASP A 307 -2.81 22.87 10.82
N ILE A 308 -2.07 22.11 10.00
CA ILE A 308 -2.59 21.27 8.91
C ILE A 308 -2.38 19.81 9.28
N ILE A 309 -3.40 18.98 9.15
CA ILE A 309 -3.34 17.55 9.45
C ILE A 309 -2.41 16.83 8.46
N LEU A 310 -1.47 16.04 8.97
CA LEU A 310 -0.66 15.13 8.18
C LEU A 310 -1.20 13.71 8.25
N ILE A 311 -1.57 13.16 7.09
CA ILE A 311 -1.94 11.76 6.91
C ILE A 311 -0.77 11.02 6.26
N LEU A 312 -0.27 9.95 6.88
CA LEU A 312 0.68 9.03 6.26
C LEU A 312 0.00 7.71 5.91
N ASP A 313 0.10 7.36 4.65
CA ASP A 313 -0.41 6.09 4.11
C ASP A 313 0.69 5.03 4.21
N GLU A 314 0.57 4.12 5.19
CA GLU A 314 1.45 2.97 5.40
C GLU A 314 0.84 1.65 4.87
N ILE A 315 -0.23 1.71 4.08
CA ILE A 315 -0.95 0.52 3.59
C ILE A 315 -0.02 -0.42 2.81
N ALA A 316 0.86 0.13 2.00
CA ALA A 316 1.82 -0.65 1.21
C ALA A 316 3.16 -0.86 1.91
N THR A 317 3.56 0.03 2.79
CA THR A 317 4.91 0.13 3.35
C THR A 317 5.06 -0.51 4.73
N PHE A 318 3.95 -0.77 5.44
CA PHE A 318 3.97 -1.45 6.73
C PHE A 318 4.82 -2.73 6.68
N GLY A 319 5.87 -2.77 7.50
CA GLY A 319 6.80 -3.88 7.64
C GLY A 319 7.73 -4.14 6.45
N ARG A 320 7.64 -3.36 5.35
CA ARG A 320 8.43 -3.60 4.14
C ARG A 320 9.73 -2.82 4.08
N LEU A 321 9.87 -1.77 4.88
CA LEU A 321 11.03 -0.87 4.82
C LEU A 321 12.13 -1.16 5.85
N GLY A 322 12.06 -2.30 6.53
CA GLY A 322 13.07 -2.75 7.52
C GLY A 322 12.65 -2.54 8.98
N SER A 323 11.52 -1.88 9.22
CA SER A 323 10.84 -1.70 10.51
C SER A 323 9.35 -1.91 10.34
N ALA A 324 8.58 -2.02 11.41
CA ALA A 324 7.13 -2.13 11.34
C ALA A 324 6.51 -0.88 10.72
N PHE A 325 6.80 0.28 11.27
CA PHE A 325 6.33 1.56 10.78
C PHE A 325 7.47 2.37 10.16
N PHE A 326 7.14 3.18 9.15
CA PHE A 326 8.09 4.11 8.55
C PHE A 326 8.61 5.12 9.58
N SER A 327 7.72 5.64 10.42
CA SER A 327 8.04 6.64 11.45
C SER A 327 8.89 6.13 12.62
N GLU A 328 9.11 4.80 12.74
CA GLU A 328 9.96 4.20 13.79
C GLU A 328 11.38 3.90 13.34
N ARG A 329 11.75 4.22 12.11
CA ARG A 329 13.12 4.04 11.62
C ARG A 329 14.07 4.95 12.39
N GLU A 330 15.22 4.42 12.83
CA GLU A 330 16.22 5.16 13.62
C GLU A 330 16.64 6.49 12.96
N GLU A 331 16.64 6.54 11.64
CA GLU A 331 16.97 7.71 10.84
C GLU A 331 15.92 8.84 10.97
N LEU A 332 14.78 8.56 11.58
CA LEU A 332 13.59 9.40 11.61
C LEU A 332 13.10 9.71 13.04
N THR A 333 13.93 9.43 14.06
CA THR A 333 13.56 9.59 15.49
C THR A 333 13.22 11.03 15.91
N ASN A 334 13.57 12.02 15.09
CA ASN A 334 13.27 13.44 15.31
C ASN A 334 12.05 13.95 14.51
N ILE A 335 11.31 13.06 13.85
CA ILE A 335 10.18 13.46 13.01
C ILE A 335 9.06 14.04 13.89
N GLU A 336 8.54 15.19 13.48
CA GLU A 336 7.19 15.60 13.82
C GLU A 336 6.24 14.52 13.31
N LYS A 337 5.40 14.00 14.19
CA LYS A 337 4.67 12.76 13.98
C LYS A 337 3.42 13.02 13.14
N PRO A 338 2.97 12.06 12.32
CA PRO A 338 1.72 12.19 11.61
C PRO A 338 0.54 12.24 12.58
N ASP A 339 -0.54 12.92 12.19
CA ASP A 339 -1.77 13.00 12.97
C ASP A 339 -2.66 11.78 12.75
N ILE A 340 -2.59 11.21 11.55
CA ILE A 340 -3.33 10.02 11.13
C ILE A 340 -2.40 9.10 10.32
N ILE A 341 -2.50 7.78 10.56
CA ILE A 341 -1.91 6.77 9.66
C ILE A 341 -3.00 5.84 9.13
N CYS A 342 -2.84 5.42 7.86
CA CYS A 342 -3.64 4.38 7.24
C CYS A 342 -2.82 3.10 7.11
N MET A 343 -3.38 1.96 7.51
CA MET A 343 -2.73 0.65 7.44
C MET A 343 -3.63 -0.35 6.74
N GLY A 344 -3.03 -1.36 6.11
CA GLY A 344 -3.77 -2.41 5.43
C GLY A 344 -2.87 -3.55 4.97
N LYS A 345 -3.31 -4.28 3.94
CA LYS A 345 -2.52 -5.34 3.28
C LYS A 345 -1.88 -6.33 4.26
N ALA A 346 -0.62 -6.10 4.63
CA ALA A 346 0.19 -7.02 5.44
C ALA A 346 -0.30 -7.22 6.89
N ILE A 347 -1.21 -6.37 7.40
CA ILE A 347 -1.66 -6.44 8.81
C ILE A 347 -2.45 -7.70 9.18
N THR A 348 -2.86 -8.50 8.19
CA THR A 348 -3.47 -9.84 8.37
C THR A 348 -2.59 -10.96 7.82
N GLY A 349 -1.30 -10.67 7.57
CA GLY A 349 -0.42 -11.62 6.89
C GLY A 349 -0.80 -11.89 5.43
N GLY A 350 -1.80 -11.18 4.88
CA GLY A 350 -2.32 -11.38 3.52
C GLY A 350 -3.51 -12.33 3.42
N TYR A 351 -4.07 -12.77 4.54
CA TYR A 351 -5.15 -13.77 4.55
C TYR A 351 -6.55 -13.17 4.35
N LEU A 352 -6.83 -12.05 4.99
CA LEU A 352 -8.17 -11.46 4.99
C LEU A 352 -8.09 -9.93 4.82
N PRO A 353 -9.14 -9.32 4.21
CA PRO A 353 -9.20 -7.88 4.05
C PRO A 353 -9.39 -7.19 5.41
N LEU A 354 -8.46 -6.33 5.77
CA LEU A 354 -8.50 -5.45 6.94
C LEU A 354 -7.71 -4.19 6.64
N ALA A 355 -8.25 -3.07 7.06
CA ALA A 355 -7.49 -1.84 7.15
C ALA A 355 -7.84 -1.08 8.44
N LEU A 356 -6.94 -0.21 8.85
CA LEU A 356 -7.07 0.60 10.05
C LEU A 356 -6.74 2.05 9.71
N THR A 357 -7.54 2.97 10.24
CA THR A 357 -7.21 4.38 10.34
C THR A 357 -6.92 4.67 11.80
N ILE A 358 -5.69 5.06 12.11
CA ILE A 358 -5.27 5.32 13.50
C ILE A 358 -4.98 6.80 13.64
N ALA A 359 -5.70 7.46 14.54
CA ALA A 359 -5.62 8.89 14.79
C ALA A 359 -5.14 9.19 16.22
N THR A 360 -4.85 10.48 16.48
CA THR A 360 -4.46 11.00 17.78
C THR A 360 -5.68 11.22 18.71
N ASP A 361 -5.40 11.32 20.02
CA ASP A 361 -6.41 11.79 21.01
C ASP A 361 -6.93 13.19 20.68
N GLU A 362 -6.09 14.08 20.14
CA GLU A 362 -6.48 15.44 19.78
C GLU A 362 -7.61 15.44 18.74
N ILE A 363 -7.43 14.67 17.66
CA ILE A 363 -8.47 14.51 16.65
C ILE A 363 -9.73 13.91 17.26
N TYR A 364 -9.61 12.78 17.94
CA TYR A 364 -10.75 12.07 18.49
C TYR A 364 -11.58 12.93 19.46
N ASN A 365 -10.94 13.75 20.30
CA ASN A 365 -11.62 14.54 21.31
C ASN A 365 -12.54 15.62 20.74
N GLU A 366 -12.28 16.14 19.52
CA GLU A 366 -13.18 17.11 18.87
C GLU A 366 -14.51 16.47 18.42
N PHE A 367 -14.54 15.15 18.21
CA PHE A 367 -15.76 14.40 17.90
C PHE A 367 -16.61 14.06 19.13
N LEU A 368 -16.10 14.32 20.33
CA LEU A 368 -16.86 14.06 21.56
C LEU A 368 -17.87 15.19 21.79
N GLY A 369 -19.08 14.80 22.15
CA GLY A 369 -20.17 15.73 22.47
C GLY A 369 -21.43 15.00 22.88
N THR A 370 -22.49 15.76 23.14
CA THR A 370 -23.81 15.21 23.37
C THR A 370 -24.43 14.73 22.05
N TYR A 371 -25.37 13.79 22.12
CA TYR A 371 -26.03 13.25 20.93
C TYR A 371 -26.62 14.34 20.01
N GLY A 372 -27.20 15.39 20.61
CA GLY A 372 -27.80 16.51 19.88
C GLY A 372 -26.81 17.45 19.16
N GLU A 373 -25.51 17.38 19.50
CA GLU A 373 -24.49 18.18 18.82
C GLU A 373 -24.07 17.57 17.47
N CYS A 374 -24.43 16.32 17.18
CA CYS A 374 -24.12 15.61 15.94
C CYS A 374 -22.65 15.66 15.53
N LYS A 375 -21.73 15.50 16.51
CA LYS A 375 -20.28 15.53 16.29
C LYS A 375 -19.68 14.16 15.97
N GLN A 376 -20.47 13.09 16.01
CA GLN A 376 -19.97 11.75 15.72
C GLN A 376 -19.57 11.64 14.24
N LEU A 377 -18.45 10.98 13.95
CA LEU A 377 -18.04 10.66 12.58
C LEU A 377 -19.10 9.77 11.91
N PHE A 378 -19.85 10.33 10.96
CA PHE A 378 -20.87 9.59 10.20
C PHE A 378 -20.23 8.75 9.09
N HIS A 379 -19.54 7.69 9.52
CA HIS A 379 -18.94 6.70 8.63
C HIS A 379 -18.94 5.33 9.31
N GLY A 380 -19.14 4.27 8.55
CA GLY A 380 -19.06 2.91 9.06
C GLY A 380 -19.33 1.89 7.96
N HIS A 381 -18.77 0.71 8.13
CA HIS A 381 -18.94 -0.43 7.22
C HIS A 381 -19.55 -1.60 7.96
N THR A 382 -20.24 -2.48 7.25
CA THR A 382 -20.95 -3.61 7.84
C THR A 382 -20.00 -4.53 8.60
N TYR A 383 -18.83 -4.84 8.03
CA TYR A 383 -17.87 -5.78 8.61
C TYR A 383 -16.75 -5.13 9.43
N ALA A 384 -16.82 -3.83 9.70
CA ALA A 384 -15.84 -3.15 10.54
C ALA A 384 -15.63 -3.89 11.88
N GLY A 385 -14.39 -4.25 12.18
CA GLY A 385 -14.03 -4.99 13.40
C GLY A 385 -14.55 -6.44 13.45
N ASN A 386 -14.79 -7.07 12.29
CA ASN A 386 -15.17 -8.49 12.21
C ASN A 386 -14.19 -9.36 12.97
N GLN A 387 -14.70 -10.25 13.81
CA GLN A 387 -13.90 -11.05 14.75
C GLN A 387 -12.96 -12.03 14.04
N ILE A 388 -13.37 -12.61 12.91
CA ILE A 388 -12.56 -13.56 12.16
C ILE A 388 -11.37 -12.84 11.50
N ILE A 389 -11.63 -11.66 10.94
CA ILE A 389 -10.60 -10.82 10.33
C ILE A 389 -9.62 -10.32 11.40
N CYS A 390 -10.13 -9.87 12.55
CA CYS A 390 -9.30 -9.46 13.68
C CYS A 390 -8.44 -10.62 14.23
N ALA A 391 -8.92 -11.87 14.22
CA ALA A 391 -8.13 -13.02 14.64
C ALA A 391 -6.91 -13.27 13.73
N ALA A 392 -7.05 -13.07 12.42
CA ALA A 392 -5.91 -13.13 11.50
C ALA A 392 -4.85 -12.07 11.85
N SER A 393 -5.29 -10.86 12.16
CA SER A 393 -4.40 -9.76 12.54
C SER A 393 -3.75 -9.99 13.92
N HIS A 394 -4.46 -10.58 14.89
CA HIS A 394 -3.87 -11.01 16.15
C HIS A 394 -2.72 -12.00 15.94
N ALA A 395 -2.94 -13.04 15.12
CA ALA A 395 -1.90 -14.01 14.80
C ALA A 395 -0.71 -13.36 14.06
N THR A 396 -0.98 -12.39 13.20
CA THR A 396 0.07 -11.60 12.53
C THR A 396 0.94 -10.85 13.55
N LEU A 397 0.31 -10.16 14.52
CA LEU A 397 1.03 -9.47 15.58
C LEU A 397 1.78 -10.47 16.50
N ASP A 398 1.19 -11.63 16.79
CA ASP A 398 1.87 -12.69 17.57
C ASP A 398 3.18 -13.13 16.88
N ILE A 399 3.16 -13.29 15.56
CA ILE A 399 4.35 -13.62 14.77
C ILE A 399 5.39 -12.50 14.86
N LEU A 400 4.99 -11.24 14.70
CA LEU A 400 5.90 -10.10 14.76
C LEU A 400 6.54 -9.95 16.15
N GLU A 401 5.77 -10.15 17.23
CA GLU A 401 6.23 -10.00 18.59
C GLU A 401 7.14 -11.16 19.05
N ASN A 402 6.82 -12.41 18.65
CA ASN A 402 7.56 -13.60 19.10
C ASN A 402 8.75 -13.96 18.21
N ASP A 403 8.57 -13.93 16.88
CA ASP A 403 9.63 -14.29 15.92
C ASP A 403 10.59 -13.12 15.67
N LYS A 404 10.17 -11.89 15.98
CA LYS A 404 10.94 -10.63 15.87
C LYS A 404 11.68 -10.47 14.55
N PRO A 405 11.00 -10.59 13.42
CA PRO A 405 11.65 -10.60 12.11
C PRO A 405 12.45 -9.32 11.83
N PHE A 406 12.04 -8.18 12.41
CA PHE A 406 12.72 -6.91 12.21
C PHE A 406 14.12 -6.83 12.83
N GLU A 407 14.45 -7.64 13.83
CA GLU A 407 15.80 -7.73 14.39
C GLU A 407 16.83 -8.30 13.38
N LYS A 408 16.39 -9.10 12.41
CA LYS A 408 17.25 -9.81 11.44
C LYS A 408 17.08 -9.33 10.00
N ILE A 409 15.98 -8.67 9.68
CA ILE A 409 15.62 -8.33 8.30
C ILE A 409 16.65 -7.42 7.63
N GLY A 410 17.36 -6.59 8.40
CA GLY A 410 18.39 -5.69 7.90
C GLY A 410 19.52 -6.42 7.15
N GLU A 411 19.96 -7.60 7.64
CA GLU A 411 20.96 -8.41 6.95
C GLU A 411 20.43 -8.96 5.62
N THR A 412 19.17 -9.41 5.60
CA THR A 412 18.49 -9.91 4.39
C THR A 412 18.34 -8.80 3.36
N ILE A 413 17.91 -7.61 3.77
CA ILE A 413 17.78 -6.43 2.92
C ILE A 413 19.14 -6.03 2.32
N ASN A 414 20.17 -5.95 3.13
CA ASN A 414 21.52 -5.59 2.66
C ASN A 414 22.04 -6.61 1.64
N TYR A 415 21.82 -7.92 1.88
CA TYR A 415 22.19 -8.97 0.94
C TYR A 415 21.43 -8.84 -0.39
N LEU A 416 20.12 -8.65 -0.33
CA LEU A 416 19.25 -8.42 -1.49
C LEU A 416 19.74 -7.22 -2.30
N HIS A 417 19.92 -6.05 -1.66
CA HIS A 417 20.32 -4.82 -2.32
C HIS A 417 21.65 -4.97 -3.05
N LYS A 418 22.64 -5.64 -2.42
CA LYS A 418 23.94 -5.93 -3.02
C LYS A 418 23.83 -6.82 -4.26
N LYS A 419 22.94 -7.81 -4.25
CA LYS A 419 22.71 -8.70 -5.40
C LYS A 419 22.06 -7.96 -6.57
N LEU A 420 21.10 -7.09 -6.28
CA LEU A 420 20.37 -6.28 -7.28
C LEU A 420 21.28 -5.28 -8.01
N ASP A 421 22.39 -4.84 -7.42
CA ASP A 421 23.32 -3.90 -8.07
C ASP A 421 23.92 -4.46 -9.37
N ASN A 422 23.98 -5.80 -9.54
CA ASN A 422 24.42 -6.40 -10.79
C ASN A 422 23.51 -6.06 -11.97
N LEU A 423 22.21 -5.82 -11.74
CA LEU A 423 21.26 -5.47 -12.78
C LEU A 423 21.58 -4.11 -13.43
N LYS A 424 22.22 -3.20 -12.69
CA LYS A 424 22.67 -1.90 -13.21
C LYS A 424 23.68 -2.01 -14.37
N LYS A 425 24.32 -3.20 -14.56
CA LYS A 425 25.26 -3.45 -15.65
C LYS A 425 24.58 -3.67 -17.01
N LEU A 426 23.31 -4.01 -17.02
CA LEU A 426 22.56 -4.27 -18.25
C LEU A 426 22.25 -2.94 -18.96
N SER A 427 22.42 -2.91 -20.28
CA SER A 427 22.34 -1.67 -21.08
C SER A 427 20.95 -1.05 -21.12
N LYS A 428 19.89 -1.83 -20.85
CA LYS A 428 18.49 -1.39 -20.86
C LYS A 428 17.92 -1.16 -19.45
N VAL A 429 18.72 -1.35 -18.40
CA VAL A 429 18.32 -1.05 -17.02
C VAL A 429 18.75 0.38 -16.70
N GLY A 430 17.79 1.30 -16.62
CA GLY A 430 18.04 2.71 -16.33
C GLY A 430 18.22 2.97 -14.83
N ASP A 431 17.36 2.35 -14.01
CA ASP A 431 17.40 2.54 -12.54
C ASP A 431 17.02 1.26 -11.80
N VAL A 432 17.59 1.05 -10.62
CA VAL A 432 17.25 -0.03 -9.69
C VAL A 432 16.97 0.60 -8.34
N ARG A 433 15.69 0.87 -8.07
CA ARG A 433 15.24 1.44 -6.80
C ARG A 433 15.10 0.35 -5.75
N LYS A 434 15.60 0.62 -4.57
CA LYS A 434 15.69 -0.35 -3.46
C LYS A 434 15.29 0.34 -2.16
N SER A 435 14.15 -0.04 -1.59
CA SER A 435 13.67 0.48 -0.31
C SER A 435 13.19 -0.69 0.56
N GLY A 436 14.06 -1.18 1.43
CA GLY A 436 13.77 -2.40 2.19
C GLY A 436 13.51 -3.58 1.25
N LEU A 437 12.31 -4.13 1.32
CA LEU A 437 11.83 -5.26 0.50
C LEU A 437 11.01 -4.80 -0.72
N MET A 438 10.90 -3.49 -0.96
CA MET A 438 10.19 -2.90 -2.10
C MET A 438 11.20 -2.46 -3.16
N ILE A 439 11.13 -3.07 -4.34
CA ILE A 439 12.12 -2.95 -5.41
C ILE A 439 11.43 -2.59 -6.72
N ALA A 440 12.03 -1.69 -7.49
CA ALA A 440 11.68 -1.49 -8.89
C ALA A 440 12.91 -1.47 -9.79
N ILE A 441 12.82 -2.14 -10.93
CA ILE A 441 13.83 -2.14 -11.99
C ILE A 441 13.21 -1.44 -13.18
N GLU A 442 13.72 -0.27 -13.53
CA GLU A 442 13.19 0.53 -14.63
C GLU A 442 13.91 0.23 -15.93
N ILE A 443 13.14 -0.17 -16.93
CA ILE A 443 13.63 -0.52 -18.26
C ILE A 443 13.49 0.70 -19.20
N VAL A 444 14.55 1.02 -19.93
CA VAL A 444 14.65 2.20 -20.80
C VAL A 444 15.13 1.85 -22.19
N LYS A 445 14.74 2.61 -23.21
CA LYS A 445 15.27 2.51 -24.57
C LYS A 445 16.74 2.89 -24.60
N ASP A 446 17.07 3.98 -23.92
CA ASP A 446 18.43 4.50 -23.83
C ASP A 446 18.72 4.96 -22.41
N LYS A 447 19.87 4.53 -21.89
CA LYS A 447 20.26 4.76 -20.49
C LYS A 447 20.77 6.18 -20.23
N GLU A 448 21.42 6.80 -21.24
CA GLU A 448 21.99 8.13 -21.10
C GLU A 448 20.90 9.21 -21.22
N THR A 449 19.99 9.06 -22.17
CA THR A 449 18.84 9.98 -22.35
C THR A 449 17.68 9.66 -21.42
N LYS A 450 17.65 8.47 -20.80
CA LYS A 450 16.55 7.92 -19.99
C LYS A 450 15.24 7.79 -20.79
N GLU A 451 15.34 7.62 -22.13
CA GLU A 451 14.18 7.48 -23.00
C GLU A 451 13.37 6.25 -22.61
N MET A 452 12.06 6.46 -22.42
CA MET A 452 11.12 5.39 -22.09
C MET A 452 10.60 4.70 -23.35
N TYR A 453 10.18 3.46 -23.17
CA TYR A 453 9.32 2.78 -24.14
C TYR A 453 7.90 3.35 -24.07
N ASP A 454 7.18 3.31 -25.19
CA ASP A 454 5.77 3.64 -25.17
C ASP A 454 4.97 2.62 -24.35
N TYR A 455 3.87 3.06 -23.77
CA TYR A 455 3.03 2.17 -22.95
C TYR A 455 2.54 0.96 -23.73
N GLY A 456 2.19 1.16 -25.01
CA GLY A 456 1.75 0.12 -25.94
C GLY A 456 2.81 -0.93 -26.31
N ASP A 457 4.11 -0.63 -26.11
CA ASP A 457 5.19 -1.58 -26.36
C ASP A 457 5.19 -2.76 -25.36
N LYS A 458 4.55 -2.59 -24.20
CA LYS A 458 4.39 -3.62 -23.14
C LYS A 458 5.70 -4.28 -22.69
N VAL A 459 6.76 -3.52 -22.68
CA VAL A 459 8.12 -4.02 -22.40
C VAL A 459 8.20 -4.71 -21.04
N GLY A 460 7.55 -4.14 -20.02
CA GLY A 460 7.46 -4.78 -18.71
C GLY A 460 6.82 -6.17 -18.79
N TYR A 461 5.70 -6.30 -19.49
CA TYR A 461 5.01 -7.58 -19.65
C TYR A 461 5.85 -8.61 -20.42
N LYS A 462 6.49 -8.22 -21.50
CA LYS A 462 7.38 -9.12 -22.28
C LYS A 462 8.51 -9.71 -21.44
N ILE A 463 9.06 -8.93 -20.51
CA ILE A 463 10.09 -9.44 -19.57
C ILE A 463 9.44 -10.31 -18.49
N THR A 464 8.27 -9.92 -17.98
CA THR A 464 7.59 -10.72 -16.95
C THR A 464 7.09 -12.06 -17.48
N ASP A 465 6.74 -12.18 -18.76
CA ASP A 465 6.45 -13.47 -19.40
C ASP A 465 7.66 -14.40 -19.36
N LYS A 466 8.87 -13.89 -19.65
CA LYS A 466 10.11 -14.68 -19.49
C LYS A 466 10.40 -15.06 -18.04
N LEU A 467 10.13 -14.16 -17.09
CA LEU A 467 10.25 -14.47 -15.66
C LEU A 467 9.28 -15.58 -15.24
N LEU A 468 8.07 -15.55 -15.78
CA LEU A 468 7.06 -16.57 -15.53
C LEU A 468 7.48 -17.95 -16.04
N GLU A 469 8.11 -18.01 -17.23
CA GLU A 469 8.71 -19.24 -17.75
C GLU A 469 9.79 -19.79 -16.81
N LYS A 470 10.56 -18.88 -16.17
CA LYS A 470 11.63 -19.18 -15.21
C LYS A 470 11.11 -19.45 -13.78
N GLY A 471 9.78 -19.45 -13.57
CA GLY A 471 9.17 -19.75 -12.27
C GLY A 471 9.10 -18.55 -11.32
N ILE A 472 9.03 -17.33 -11.83
CA ILE A 472 8.83 -16.11 -11.04
C ILE A 472 7.58 -15.39 -11.52
N TYR A 473 6.64 -15.13 -10.62
CA TYR A 473 5.48 -14.31 -10.87
C TYR A 473 5.70 -12.90 -10.33
N ILE A 474 5.69 -11.90 -11.23
CA ILE A 474 5.60 -10.48 -10.89
C ILE A 474 4.66 -9.76 -11.85
N ARG A 475 4.18 -8.59 -11.43
CA ARG A 475 3.37 -7.72 -12.27
C ARG A 475 4.11 -6.40 -12.51
N PRO A 476 4.34 -5.97 -13.76
CA PRO A 476 5.01 -4.72 -14.04
C PRO A 476 4.06 -3.53 -13.88
N ILE A 477 4.64 -2.34 -13.63
CA ILE A 477 3.95 -1.06 -13.77
C ILE A 477 4.60 -0.36 -14.97
N ALA A 478 3.92 -0.38 -16.11
CA ALA A 478 4.48 0.08 -17.40
C ALA A 478 5.86 -0.57 -17.68
N ASN A 479 6.93 0.22 -17.73
CA ASN A 479 8.29 -0.23 -17.99
C ASN A 479 9.09 -0.59 -16.73
N LYS A 480 8.43 -0.77 -15.59
CA LYS A 480 9.07 -1.03 -14.30
C LYS A 480 8.70 -2.43 -13.83
N LEU A 481 9.70 -3.28 -13.60
CA LEU A 481 9.53 -4.58 -12.97
C LEU A 481 9.47 -4.36 -11.46
N ILE A 482 8.40 -4.83 -10.82
CA ILE A 482 8.12 -4.56 -9.40
C ILE A 482 8.28 -5.83 -8.59
N TYR A 483 9.06 -5.74 -7.50
CA TYR A 483 9.11 -6.74 -6.45
C TYR A 483 8.69 -6.13 -5.12
N VAL A 484 7.83 -6.83 -4.40
CA VAL A 484 7.50 -6.56 -3.00
C VAL A 484 7.60 -7.88 -2.27
N LEU A 485 8.66 -8.05 -1.50
CA LEU A 485 9.10 -9.34 -1.01
C LEU A 485 8.63 -9.59 0.43
N PRO A 486 8.33 -10.85 0.82
CA PRO A 486 7.87 -11.18 2.17
C PRO A 486 9.02 -11.14 3.20
N LEU A 487 8.66 -11.05 4.50
CA LEU A 487 9.63 -11.14 5.60
C LEU A 487 10.29 -12.52 5.72
N SER A 488 9.65 -13.57 5.19
CA SER A 488 10.16 -14.95 5.14
C SER A 488 11.20 -15.20 4.06
N LEU A 489 11.61 -14.17 3.32
CA LEU A 489 12.54 -14.27 2.20
C LEU A 489 13.90 -14.87 2.62
N THR A 490 14.33 -15.93 1.93
CA THR A 490 15.60 -16.63 2.17
C THR A 490 16.72 -16.16 1.24
N LYS A 491 17.99 -16.45 1.62
CA LYS A 491 19.15 -16.12 0.76
C LYS A 491 19.13 -16.88 -0.56
N ASP A 492 18.63 -18.11 -0.59
CA ASP A 492 18.54 -18.90 -1.81
C ASP A 492 17.50 -18.32 -2.77
N GLU A 493 16.36 -17.88 -2.25
CA GLU A 493 15.35 -17.18 -3.02
C GLU A 493 15.87 -15.84 -3.56
N ILE A 494 16.65 -15.10 -2.77
CA ILE A 494 17.31 -13.87 -3.25
C ILE A 494 18.25 -14.17 -4.43
N ASN A 495 19.07 -15.22 -4.31
CA ASN A 495 19.93 -15.61 -5.42
C ASN A 495 19.13 -16.00 -6.65
N PHE A 496 18.08 -16.80 -6.47
CA PHE A 496 17.19 -17.25 -7.54
C PHE A 496 16.53 -16.07 -8.26
N ILE A 497 15.85 -15.17 -7.55
CA ILE A 497 15.15 -14.02 -8.17
C ILE A 497 16.11 -13.06 -8.86
N CYS A 498 17.29 -12.77 -8.26
CA CYS A 498 18.26 -11.87 -8.87
C CYS A 498 18.89 -12.46 -10.13
N GLU A 499 19.23 -13.76 -10.12
CA GLU A 499 19.80 -14.48 -11.28
C GLU A 499 18.77 -14.55 -12.41
N LYS A 500 17.55 -15.00 -12.12
CA LYS A 500 16.52 -15.16 -13.15
C LYS A 500 16.03 -13.81 -13.71
N THR A 501 16.06 -12.76 -12.92
CA THR A 501 15.76 -11.41 -13.39
C THR A 501 16.84 -10.90 -14.34
N TYR A 502 18.11 -11.14 -14.00
CA TYR A 502 19.23 -10.79 -14.88
C TYR A 502 19.13 -11.53 -16.22
N GLU A 503 18.93 -12.85 -16.19
CA GLU A 503 18.76 -13.69 -17.38
C GLU A 503 17.59 -13.20 -18.26
N ALA A 504 16.42 -12.97 -17.69
CA ALA A 504 15.23 -12.55 -18.43
C ALA A 504 15.43 -11.20 -19.15
N ILE A 505 16.06 -10.23 -18.48
CA ILE A 505 16.37 -8.93 -19.10
C ILE A 505 17.45 -9.10 -20.19
N GLU A 506 18.52 -9.84 -19.91
CA GLU A 506 19.61 -10.06 -20.88
C GLU A 506 19.13 -10.80 -22.14
N GLU A 507 18.31 -11.83 -21.98
CA GLU A 507 17.66 -12.52 -23.11
C GLU A 507 16.77 -11.58 -23.92
N SER A 508 15.98 -10.74 -23.25
CA SER A 508 15.12 -9.75 -23.92
C SER A 508 15.93 -8.72 -24.71
N ILE A 509 17.14 -8.36 -24.27
CA ILE A 509 18.08 -7.53 -25.02
C ILE A 509 18.61 -8.29 -26.23
N LYS A 510 19.08 -9.53 -26.06
CA LYS A 510 19.67 -10.37 -27.14
C LYS A 510 18.67 -10.69 -28.25
N GLU A 511 17.43 -10.96 -27.88
CA GLU A 511 16.33 -11.27 -28.81
C GLU A 511 15.73 -10.03 -29.46
N LYS A 512 16.27 -8.85 -29.18
CA LYS A 512 15.76 -7.58 -29.69
C LYS A 512 14.29 -7.26 -29.32
N ILE A 513 13.82 -7.82 -28.23
CA ILE A 513 12.49 -7.47 -27.66
C ILE A 513 12.49 -6.03 -27.15
N LEU A 514 13.66 -5.53 -26.75
CA LEU A 514 13.94 -4.21 -26.19
C LEU A 514 14.58 -3.25 -27.22
N TYR A 515 14.19 -3.36 -28.49
CA TYR A 515 14.68 -2.48 -29.56
C TYR A 515 13.54 -1.76 -30.27
#